data_28c35ab7850773788e062c9b83d840d7
#
_entry.id   28c35ab7850773788e062c9b83d840d7
#
_cell.length_a   1.000
_cell.length_b   1.000
_cell.length_c   1.000
_cell.angle_alpha   90.00
_cell.angle_beta   90.00
_cell.angle_gamma   90.00
#
_symmetry.space_group_name_H-M   'P 1'
#
loop_
_entity.id
_entity.type
_entity.pdbx_description
1 polymer ?
#
loop_
_entity_poly.entity_id
_entity_poly.type
_entity_poly.pdbx_seq_one_letter_code
_entity_poly.pdbx_strand_id
1 'polypeptide(L)'
;MKRFFQTLFLTSVAITSTAQTLNNGITLPSVWPPHYPLPTERHEMPVPYLDHKPEVLPVNNGRQLFVDSFLISSTNLQTVFHTPNFYHLNPVMEPTEEWEKTTEGAPYASPFSDGIWYDEKENVFKMWYLAGAGMMHKQNNQTFYTCYAESKDGKKWNKVKLDVVPGTNIVDTCRRDAATVWLDRNETNPERRWKMFIVQIMPRDSRGQSYSWQIVLKYSADGRKWSKGVAQSGEVNDRTTAFYNPFTQRWVLSIRGESPVSSRSRYYAEDADPATLVSVAHRPFWQNDDKYIHFWFSPDDKELRHPKYPEVEPAIYNFDAIAYESIMLGQYAAWCGPENNICERDGIQKRNVIELGYSRDGFHFYRPSHQPFMDVNETEGAWNWGNMQSINGTPLIVGDSLYFYSSGRRLNKIMWDSYSSTGLATLRRDGFVSMHANKNEGYLTTEKLSFDGSYFFVNADVKGKGAMLKVELLDADNHPIPGFTKDDCVAMRNADQTKQMITWKGKSDLSELKAASSVRSSISPEATSMPSGFPLGLPERAADSLPEADPDSMPKAWIXLDADWILWKEKGLC
;
A
#
# COMPACT_ATOMS: atom_id res chain seq x y z
N MET A 1 20.60 58.08 -43.21
CA MET A 1 20.46 56.70 -42.66
C MET A 1 19.58 56.74 -41.41
N LYS A 2 18.29 56.37 -41.55
CA LYS A 2 17.37 56.29 -40.40
C LYS A 2 17.42 54.87 -39.86
N ARG A 3 17.83 54.73 -38.59
CA ARG A 3 17.80 53.44 -37.89
C ARG A 3 16.40 53.18 -37.34
N PHE A 4 15.75 52.13 -37.80
CA PHE A 4 14.50 51.63 -37.23
C PHE A 4 14.83 50.76 -36.01
N PHE A 5 14.38 51.18 -34.84
CA PHE A 5 14.36 50.32 -33.63
C PHE A 5 13.06 49.52 -33.64
N GLN A 6 13.17 48.19 -33.84
CA GLN A 6 12.05 47.28 -33.61
C GLN A 6 12.04 46.91 -32.14
N THR A 7 11.03 47.36 -31.43
CA THR A 7 10.79 46.96 -30.04
C THR A 7 10.06 45.61 -30.05
N LEU A 8 10.74 44.57 -29.61
CA LEU A 8 10.16 43.22 -29.45
C LEU A 8 9.33 43.19 -28.15
N PHE A 9 8.02 43.15 -28.28
CA PHE A 9 7.13 42.90 -27.13
C PHE A 9 7.13 41.41 -26.84
N LEU A 10 7.80 41.00 -25.77
CA LEU A 10 7.67 39.66 -25.17
C LEU A 10 6.37 39.65 -24.37
N THR A 11 5.33 39.07 -24.94
CA THR A 11 4.13 38.74 -24.20
C THR A 11 4.45 37.49 -23.36
N SER A 12 4.66 37.68 -22.09
CA SER A 12 4.71 36.56 -21.13
C SER A 12 3.28 36.01 -21.00
N VAL A 13 3.06 34.84 -21.57
CA VAL A 13 1.83 34.09 -21.30
C VAL A 13 2.01 33.51 -19.88
N ALA A 14 1.33 34.10 -18.92
CA ALA A 14 1.20 33.53 -17.59
C ALA A 14 0.34 32.28 -17.75
N ILE A 15 0.98 31.12 -17.69
CA ILE A 15 0.28 29.85 -17.57
C ILE A 15 -0.29 29.82 -16.15
N THR A 16 -1.55 30.17 -16.02
CA THR A 16 -2.26 29.97 -14.75
C THR A 16 -2.55 28.47 -14.65
N SER A 17 -1.75 27.78 -13.86
CA SER A 17 -2.05 26.43 -13.43
C SER A 17 -3.35 26.49 -12.60
N THR A 18 -4.42 25.93 -13.14
CA THR A 18 -5.66 25.77 -12.37
C THR A 18 -5.44 24.64 -11.37
N ALA A 19 -5.79 24.87 -10.12
CA ALA A 19 -5.71 23.86 -9.08
C ALA A 19 -6.56 22.64 -9.48
N GLN A 20 -5.98 21.45 -9.41
CA GLN A 20 -6.66 20.19 -9.74
C GLN A 20 -7.52 19.77 -8.55
N THR A 21 -8.79 19.44 -8.79
CA THR A 21 -9.65 18.82 -7.77
C THR A 21 -9.72 17.32 -8.03
N LEU A 22 -9.42 16.53 -6.99
CA LEU A 22 -9.43 15.08 -7.03
C LEU A 22 -10.86 14.53 -6.93
N ASN A 23 -11.04 13.25 -7.25
CA ASN A 23 -12.36 12.60 -7.25
C ASN A 23 -13.04 12.60 -5.88
N ASN A 24 -12.27 12.74 -4.80
CA ASN A 24 -12.80 12.82 -3.42
C ASN A 24 -13.03 14.26 -2.94
N GLY A 25 -12.92 15.23 -3.85
CA GLY A 25 -13.17 16.64 -3.57
C GLY A 25 -11.97 17.44 -3.09
N ILE A 26 -10.85 16.79 -2.77
CA ILE A 26 -9.62 17.49 -2.34
C ILE A 26 -9.11 18.33 -3.49
N THR A 27 -8.86 19.61 -3.25
CA THR A 27 -8.25 20.52 -4.22
C THR A 27 -6.76 20.62 -3.92
N LEU A 28 -5.95 20.17 -4.86
CA LEU A 28 -4.50 20.21 -4.74
C LEU A 28 -3.99 21.66 -4.84
N PRO A 29 -2.90 22.00 -4.18
CA PRO A 29 -2.30 23.33 -4.34
C PRO A 29 -1.83 23.55 -5.77
N SER A 30 -1.67 24.82 -6.14
CA SER A 30 -1.26 25.20 -7.52
C SER A 30 0.15 24.71 -7.87
N VAL A 31 1.00 24.45 -6.86
CA VAL A 31 2.29 23.79 -7.04
C VAL A 31 2.17 22.38 -6.50
N TRP A 32 2.24 21.41 -7.40
CA TRP A 32 2.15 19.98 -7.07
C TRP A 32 3.25 19.21 -7.78
N PRO A 33 3.94 18.28 -7.15
CA PRO A 33 3.86 17.96 -5.71
C PRO A 33 4.39 19.10 -4.82
N PRO A 34 3.99 19.14 -3.55
CA PRO A 34 4.50 20.17 -2.63
C PRO A 34 6.01 20.05 -2.41
N HIS A 35 6.69 21.18 -2.30
CA HIS A 35 8.13 21.23 -2.04
C HIS A 35 8.38 21.57 -0.56
N TYR A 36 8.53 20.55 0.26
CA TYR A 36 8.84 20.74 1.66
C TYR A 36 10.35 20.96 1.85
N PRO A 37 10.74 21.85 2.77
CA PRO A 37 12.15 22.01 3.10
C PRO A 37 12.69 20.75 3.79
N LEU A 38 14.00 20.55 3.72
CA LEU A 38 14.63 19.48 4.49
C LEU A 38 14.41 19.73 5.99
N PRO A 39 14.01 18.69 6.74
CA PRO A 39 13.69 18.90 8.16
C PRO A 39 14.96 19.12 9.00
N THR A 40 14.87 19.99 9.97
CA THR A 40 15.92 20.19 10.99
C THR A 40 15.63 19.40 12.27
N GLU A 41 14.39 18.96 12.42
CA GLU A 41 13.92 18.12 13.54
C GLU A 41 13.00 17.04 12.99
N ARG A 42 12.83 15.96 13.75
CA ARG A 42 11.89 14.90 13.39
C ARG A 42 10.47 15.37 13.70
N HIS A 43 9.58 15.25 12.75
CA HIS A 43 8.16 15.61 12.92
C HIS A 43 7.32 14.79 11.96
N GLU A 44 6.07 14.61 12.31
CA GLU A 44 5.09 13.92 11.47
C GLU A 44 4.90 14.65 10.13
N MET A 45 4.62 13.89 9.10
CA MET A 45 4.25 14.46 7.80
C MET A 45 2.96 15.28 7.95
N PRO A 46 2.92 16.53 7.47
CA PRO A 46 1.66 17.28 7.47
C PRO A 46 0.62 16.62 6.56
N VAL A 47 -0.64 16.69 6.94
CA VAL A 47 -1.74 16.11 6.16
C VAL A 47 -2.82 17.19 5.96
N PRO A 48 -2.59 18.16 5.07
CA PRO A 48 -3.44 19.36 4.97
C PRO A 48 -4.91 19.10 4.69
N TYR A 49 -5.24 18.00 3.98
CA TYR A 49 -6.64 17.71 3.67
C TYR A 49 -7.46 17.29 4.90
N LEU A 50 -6.83 16.95 6.02
CA LEU A 50 -7.55 16.69 7.28
C LEU A 50 -7.97 17.99 7.98
N ASP A 51 -7.18 19.05 7.79
CA ASP A 51 -7.45 20.38 8.35
C ASP A 51 -8.37 21.20 7.44
N HIS A 52 -8.30 20.97 6.13
CA HIS A 52 -9.03 21.74 5.11
C HIS A 52 -9.83 20.81 4.23
N LYS A 53 -10.87 20.20 4.85
CA LYS A 53 -11.75 19.25 4.14
C LYS A 53 -12.64 19.97 3.12
N PRO A 54 -12.99 19.33 2.00
CA PRO A 54 -14.05 19.84 1.13
C PRO A 54 -15.37 20.00 1.88
N GLU A 55 -16.18 21.00 1.50
CA GLU A 55 -17.49 21.23 2.14
C GLU A 55 -18.43 20.05 1.93
N VAL A 56 -18.36 19.41 0.76
CA VAL A 56 -19.11 18.19 0.43
C VAL A 56 -18.12 17.17 -0.11
N LEU A 57 -18.13 15.96 0.43
CA LEU A 57 -17.22 14.89 0.05
C LEU A 57 -17.88 13.97 -0.97
N PRO A 58 -17.41 13.94 -2.22
CA PRO A 58 -17.87 12.92 -3.18
C PRO A 58 -17.37 11.53 -2.75
N VAL A 59 -18.29 10.57 -2.61
CA VAL A 59 -17.98 9.21 -2.15
C VAL A 59 -18.30 8.18 -3.23
N ASN A 60 -17.95 8.50 -4.48
CA ASN A 60 -18.31 7.70 -5.64
C ASN A 60 -17.28 6.63 -6.00
N ASN A 61 -16.09 6.67 -5.39
CA ASN A 61 -15.00 5.75 -5.71
C ASN A 61 -14.69 4.84 -4.51
N GLY A 62 -14.91 3.55 -4.68
CA GLY A 62 -14.54 2.55 -3.70
C GLY A 62 -15.28 2.65 -2.36
N ARG A 63 -15.00 1.72 -1.48
CA ARG A 63 -15.54 1.73 -0.11
C ARG A 63 -14.87 2.82 0.70
N GLN A 64 -15.63 3.50 1.52
CA GLN A 64 -15.14 4.60 2.35
C GLN A 64 -14.70 4.07 3.72
N LEU A 65 -13.48 4.39 4.12
CA LEU A 65 -12.87 3.87 5.34
C LEU A 65 -12.64 4.98 6.36
N PHE A 66 -12.93 4.69 7.64
CA PHE A 66 -12.74 5.60 8.76
C PHE A 66 -11.31 5.46 9.36
N VAL A 67 -10.30 5.55 8.50
CA VAL A 67 -8.88 5.42 8.88
C VAL A 67 -8.30 6.74 9.44
N ASP A 68 -9.04 7.81 9.24
CA ASP A 68 -8.68 9.17 9.65
C ASP A 68 -9.99 9.95 9.91
N SER A 69 -9.86 11.23 10.23
CA SER A 69 -11.02 12.09 10.48
C SER A 69 -11.68 12.66 9.23
N PHE A 70 -11.19 12.33 8.03
CA PHE A 70 -11.64 12.96 6.77
C PHE A 70 -13.16 12.86 6.58
N LEU A 71 -13.71 11.67 6.81
CA LEU A 71 -15.14 11.41 6.63
C LEU A 71 -15.99 11.76 7.86
N ILE A 72 -15.36 12.06 8.99
CA ILE A 72 -16.05 12.14 10.29
C ILE A 72 -16.30 13.61 10.68
N SER A 73 -17.58 13.96 10.85
CA SER A 73 -17.98 15.26 11.40
C SER A 73 -18.00 15.22 12.93
N SER A 74 -18.57 14.17 13.51
CA SER A 74 -18.59 13.99 14.96
C SER A 74 -18.77 12.52 15.34
N THR A 75 -18.19 12.14 16.47
CA THR A 75 -18.33 10.76 16.99
C THR A 75 -17.97 10.72 18.47
N ASN A 76 -18.59 9.80 19.22
CA ASN A 76 -18.14 9.38 20.54
C ASN A 76 -17.63 7.93 20.56
N LEU A 77 -17.45 7.34 19.37
CA LEU A 77 -16.90 5.98 19.23
C LEU A 77 -15.38 6.00 19.42
N GLN A 78 -14.85 4.88 19.88
CA GLN A 78 -13.42 4.69 20.04
C GLN A 78 -12.81 4.14 18.75
N THR A 79 -11.74 4.76 18.26
CA THR A 79 -10.96 4.22 17.15
C THR A 79 -10.09 3.07 17.63
N VAL A 80 -10.17 1.92 16.93
CA VAL A 80 -9.36 0.73 17.25
C VAL A 80 -8.62 0.31 15.98
N PHE A 81 -7.30 0.20 16.09
CA PHE A 81 -6.42 -0.25 15.00
C PHE A 81 -6.23 -1.76 15.09
N HIS A 82 -6.26 -2.44 13.96
CA HIS A 82 -6.16 -3.88 13.88
C HIS A 82 -4.92 -4.32 13.11
N THR A 83 -4.35 -5.44 13.52
CA THR A 83 -3.23 -6.09 12.85
C THR A 83 -3.70 -7.38 12.20
N PRO A 84 -3.07 -7.81 11.10
CA PRO A 84 -3.44 -9.06 10.45
C PRO A 84 -2.92 -10.26 11.23
N ASN A 85 -3.59 -11.39 11.06
CA ASN A 85 -3.17 -12.67 11.65
C ASN A 85 -2.23 -13.39 10.68
N PHE A 86 -1.06 -13.77 11.15
CA PHE A 86 -0.12 -14.56 10.35
C PHE A 86 -0.73 -15.94 10.06
N TYR A 87 -0.58 -16.36 8.80
CA TYR A 87 -1.03 -17.69 8.38
C TYR A 87 -0.24 -18.76 9.14
N HIS A 88 -0.96 -19.72 9.69
CA HIS A 88 -0.38 -20.72 10.60
C HIS A 88 0.64 -21.67 9.93
N LEU A 89 0.62 -21.76 8.58
CA LEU A 89 1.58 -22.56 7.83
C LEU A 89 2.68 -21.71 7.19
N ASN A 90 2.95 -20.53 7.73
CA ASN A 90 4.07 -19.70 7.26
C ASN A 90 5.42 -20.39 7.53
N PRO A 91 6.40 -20.19 6.64
CA PRO A 91 6.33 -19.35 5.44
C PRO A 91 5.62 -20.06 4.27
N VAL A 92 4.92 -19.28 3.43
CA VAL A 92 4.22 -19.82 2.26
C VAL A 92 5.15 -20.09 1.07
N MET A 93 6.37 -19.54 1.11
CA MET A 93 7.40 -19.84 0.12
C MET A 93 8.79 -19.75 0.75
N GLU A 94 9.58 -20.79 0.51
CA GLU A 94 10.96 -20.93 1.01
C GLU A 94 11.92 -21.15 -0.16
N PRO A 95 13.22 -20.85 0.01
CA PRO A 95 14.21 -21.17 -1.00
C PRO A 95 14.45 -22.68 -1.06
N THR A 96 13.95 -23.32 -2.10
CA THR A 96 14.04 -24.77 -2.33
C THR A 96 14.90 -25.12 -3.53
N GLU A 97 14.97 -24.21 -4.52
CA GLU A 97 15.68 -24.46 -5.78
C GLU A 97 17.18 -24.18 -5.63
N GLU A 98 17.98 -24.81 -6.47
CA GLU A 98 19.46 -24.70 -6.39
C GLU A 98 19.95 -23.26 -6.66
N TRP A 99 19.29 -22.54 -7.55
CA TRP A 99 19.66 -21.14 -7.84
C TRP A 99 19.21 -20.15 -6.75
N GLU A 100 18.37 -20.58 -5.82
CA GLU A 100 17.97 -19.81 -4.63
C GLU A 100 18.94 -20.02 -3.47
N LYS A 101 19.77 -21.05 -3.58
CA LYS A 101 20.76 -21.42 -2.59
C LYS A 101 22.15 -21.22 -3.20
N THR A 102 23.06 -20.74 -2.45
CA THR A 102 24.45 -20.67 -2.90
C THR A 102 25.35 -21.30 -1.83
N THR A 103 26.50 -21.77 -2.25
CA THR A 103 27.45 -22.39 -1.34
C THR A 103 28.06 -21.39 -0.35
N GLU A 104 27.94 -20.09 -0.63
CA GLU A 104 28.63 -19.04 0.13
C GLU A 104 27.72 -17.92 0.61
N GLY A 105 26.41 -18.08 0.55
CA GLY A 105 25.49 -17.03 0.95
C GLY A 105 24.19 -17.54 1.50
N ALA A 106 23.42 -16.63 2.09
CA ALA A 106 22.12 -16.97 2.64
C ALA A 106 21.13 -17.30 1.52
N PRO A 107 20.35 -18.37 1.65
CA PRO A 107 19.30 -18.69 0.68
C PRO A 107 18.19 -17.64 0.69
N TYR A 108 17.71 -17.26 -0.49
CA TYR A 108 16.67 -16.24 -0.64
C TYR A 108 15.55 -16.72 -1.55
N ALA A 109 14.31 -16.59 -1.08
CA ALA A 109 13.09 -16.67 -1.89
C ALA A 109 12.06 -15.71 -1.28
N SER A 110 12.29 -14.41 -1.46
CA SER A 110 11.41 -13.39 -0.89
C SER A 110 11.34 -12.16 -1.78
N PRO A 111 10.13 -11.62 -1.98
CA PRO A 111 9.92 -10.52 -2.91
C PRO A 111 10.57 -9.20 -2.51
N PHE A 112 10.74 -8.93 -1.20
CA PHE A 112 10.99 -7.55 -0.79
C PHE A 112 9.89 -6.67 -1.39
N SER A 113 10.21 -5.66 -2.17
CA SER A 113 9.20 -4.81 -2.82
C SER A 113 8.81 -5.31 -4.22
N ASP A 114 9.21 -6.51 -4.64
CA ASP A 114 9.06 -6.91 -6.05
C ASP A 114 7.60 -6.92 -6.50
N GLY A 115 6.77 -7.72 -5.86
CA GLY A 115 5.35 -7.65 -6.14
C GLY A 115 4.61 -8.98 -6.15
N ILE A 116 3.38 -8.93 -5.69
CA ILE A 116 2.41 -10.04 -5.77
C ILE A 116 1.10 -9.46 -6.28
N TRP A 117 0.57 -10.06 -7.35
CA TRP A 117 -0.64 -9.58 -8.00
C TRP A 117 -1.57 -10.74 -8.34
N TYR A 118 -2.86 -10.48 -8.33
CA TYR A 118 -3.83 -11.39 -8.94
C TYR A 118 -4.04 -10.95 -10.39
N ASP A 119 -3.80 -11.86 -11.31
CA ASP A 119 -3.99 -11.63 -12.75
C ASP A 119 -5.35 -12.17 -13.15
N GLU A 120 -6.31 -11.30 -13.34
CA GLU A 120 -7.69 -11.65 -13.68
C GLU A 120 -7.79 -12.33 -15.06
N LYS A 121 -6.86 -12.01 -15.97
CA LYS A 121 -6.87 -12.60 -17.32
C LYS A 121 -6.46 -14.08 -17.31
N GLU A 122 -5.54 -14.44 -16.41
CA GLU A 122 -5.06 -15.81 -16.27
C GLU A 122 -5.69 -16.54 -15.08
N ASN A 123 -6.43 -15.81 -14.25
CA ASN A 123 -7.10 -16.32 -13.04
C ASN A 123 -6.08 -16.98 -12.10
N VAL A 124 -4.99 -16.24 -11.78
CA VAL A 124 -3.86 -16.77 -11.02
C VAL A 124 -3.16 -15.66 -10.25
N PHE A 125 -2.70 -15.98 -9.04
CA PHE A 125 -1.79 -15.12 -8.28
C PHE A 125 -0.38 -15.27 -8.85
N LYS A 126 0.31 -14.17 -9.06
CA LYS A 126 1.68 -14.11 -9.59
C LYS A 126 2.58 -13.41 -8.58
N MET A 127 3.75 -13.97 -8.35
CA MET A 127 4.76 -13.42 -7.44
C MET A 127 6.10 -13.31 -8.16
N TRP A 128 6.73 -12.16 -8.05
CA TRP A 128 8.13 -11.94 -8.45
C TRP A 128 8.94 -11.81 -7.17
N TYR A 129 10.13 -12.37 -7.16
CA TYR A 129 10.92 -12.40 -5.93
C TYR A 129 12.41 -12.44 -6.20
N LEU A 130 13.15 -11.95 -5.22
CA LEU A 130 14.60 -12.00 -5.17
C LEU A 130 15.04 -13.41 -4.80
N ALA A 131 15.94 -13.98 -5.59
CA ALA A 131 16.51 -15.31 -5.36
C ALA A 131 18.03 -15.25 -5.45
N GLY A 132 18.69 -16.20 -4.80
CA GLY A 132 20.15 -16.33 -4.86
C GLY A 132 20.83 -15.98 -3.56
N ALA A 133 22.12 -15.61 -3.64
CA ALA A 133 22.92 -15.36 -2.46
C ALA A 133 22.71 -13.97 -1.86
N GLY A 134 22.78 -13.89 -0.56
CA GLY A 134 22.70 -12.62 0.16
C GLY A 134 23.74 -11.59 -0.32
N MET A 135 23.36 -10.34 -0.25
CA MET A 135 24.06 -9.19 -0.85
C MET A 135 25.49 -8.95 -0.41
N MET A 136 25.96 -9.55 0.64
CA MET A 136 27.15 -9.06 1.34
C MET A 136 28.38 -9.96 1.25
N HIS A 137 28.34 -10.99 0.41
CA HIS A 137 29.55 -11.76 0.21
C HIS A 137 30.59 -10.96 -0.57
N LYS A 138 31.75 -10.85 0.00
CA LYS A 138 32.89 -10.08 -0.53
C LYS A 138 33.47 -10.65 -1.82
N GLN A 139 33.02 -11.83 -2.21
CA GLN A 139 33.48 -12.47 -3.45
C GLN A 139 32.48 -12.22 -4.58
N ASN A 140 32.79 -11.40 -5.40
CA ASN A 140 32.18 -10.53 -6.40
C ASN A 140 31.33 -11.16 -7.51
N ASN A 141 31.00 -12.44 -7.47
CA ASN A 141 30.35 -13.06 -8.62
C ASN A 141 28.92 -13.58 -8.34
N GLN A 142 28.35 -13.20 -7.20
CA GLN A 142 27.01 -13.67 -6.88
C GLN A 142 25.96 -12.78 -7.51
N THR A 143 25.11 -13.41 -8.30
CA THR A 143 24.03 -12.73 -9.01
C THR A 143 22.73 -12.99 -8.29
N PHE A 144 22.05 -11.92 -7.88
CA PHE A 144 20.64 -12.03 -7.52
C PHE A 144 19.84 -12.15 -8.80
N TYR A 145 18.97 -13.13 -8.82
CA TYR A 145 18.02 -13.32 -9.90
C TYR A 145 16.67 -12.76 -9.52
N THR A 146 15.88 -12.35 -10.51
CA THR A 146 14.44 -12.17 -10.33
C THR A 146 13.78 -13.47 -10.77
N CYS A 147 13.11 -14.11 -9.84
CA CYS A 147 12.37 -15.36 -10.05
C CYS A 147 10.88 -15.12 -10.02
N TYR A 148 10.11 -16.14 -10.44
CA TYR A 148 8.67 -16.05 -10.62
C TYR A 148 7.98 -17.29 -10.07
N ALA A 149 6.83 -17.08 -9.44
CA ALA A 149 5.98 -18.17 -8.95
C ALA A 149 4.51 -17.85 -9.16
N GLU A 150 3.68 -18.88 -9.23
CA GLU A 150 2.23 -18.78 -9.39
C GLU A 150 1.50 -19.53 -8.29
N SER A 151 0.27 -19.09 -8.00
CA SER A 151 -0.61 -19.76 -7.05
C SER A 151 -2.06 -19.65 -7.49
N LYS A 152 -2.87 -20.67 -7.22
CA LYS A 152 -4.32 -20.64 -7.46
C LYS A 152 -5.08 -20.11 -6.22
N ASP A 153 -4.49 -20.23 -5.05
CA ASP A 153 -5.14 -19.89 -3.77
C ASP A 153 -4.41 -18.80 -2.97
N GLY A 154 -3.27 -18.32 -3.47
CA GLY A 154 -2.43 -17.36 -2.75
C GLY A 154 -1.66 -17.96 -1.57
N LYS A 155 -1.77 -19.25 -1.33
CA LYS A 155 -1.14 -19.94 -0.17
C LYS A 155 -0.10 -20.94 -0.59
N LYS A 156 -0.38 -21.71 -1.64
CA LYS A 156 0.54 -22.71 -2.19
C LYS A 156 1.14 -22.15 -3.48
N TRP A 157 2.44 -21.98 -3.51
CA TRP A 157 3.15 -21.33 -4.61
C TRP A 157 3.94 -22.35 -5.43
N ASN A 158 3.78 -22.29 -6.73
CA ASN A 158 4.45 -23.15 -7.71
C ASN A 158 5.52 -22.32 -8.44
N LYS A 159 6.76 -22.77 -8.39
CA LYS A 159 7.91 -22.17 -9.10
C LYS A 159 7.92 -22.71 -10.52
N VAL A 160 7.25 -22.01 -11.43
CA VAL A 160 6.97 -22.45 -12.80
C VAL A 160 8.27 -22.46 -13.60
N LYS A 161 8.60 -23.61 -14.20
CA LYS A 161 9.80 -23.71 -15.07
C LYS A 161 9.55 -22.93 -16.36
N LEU A 162 10.51 -22.09 -16.71
CA LEU A 162 10.44 -21.16 -17.85
C LEU A 162 11.64 -21.37 -18.77
N ASP A 163 11.64 -20.64 -19.91
CA ASP A 163 12.68 -20.75 -20.94
C ASP A 163 13.67 -19.57 -20.93
N VAL A 164 13.46 -18.56 -20.09
CA VAL A 164 14.39 -17.42 -19.97
C VAL A 164 15.76 -17.92 -19.52
N VAL A 165 15.78 -18.76 -18.49
CA VAL A 165 16.93 -19.61 -18.16
C VAL A 165 16.34 -21.04 -18.11
N PRO A 166 16.64 -21.85 -19.11
CA PRO A 166 15.93 -23.13 -19.28
C PRO A 166 15.94 -24.02 -18.04
N GLY A 167 14.76 -24.50 -17.68
CA GLY A 167 14.58 -25.40 -16.56
C GLY A 167 14.49 -24.71 -15.19
N THR A 168 14.53 -23.37 -15.17
CA THR A 168 14.40 -22.57 -13.94
C THR A 168 13.15 -21.70 -14.00
N ASN A 169 12.84 -21.03 -12.88
CA ASN A 169 11.79 -20.01 -12.84
C ASN A 169 12.37 -18.59 -12.85
N ILE A 170 13.60 -18.43 -13.32
CA ILE A 170 14.26 -17.12 -13.42
C ILE A 170 13.65 -16.36 -14.60
N VAL A 171 13.24 -15.11 -14.36
CA VAL A 171 12.69 -14.20 -15.37
C VAL A 171 13.65 -13.06 -15.72
N ASP A 172 14.66 -12.80 -14.87
CA ASP A 172 15.68 -11.79 -15.15
C ASP A 172 16.96 -12.13 -14.41
N THR A 173 18.09 -12.02 -15.11
CA THR A 173 19.42 -12.38 -14.59
C THR A 173 20.27 -11.18 -14.21
N CYS A 174 19.77 -9.96 -14.34
CA CYS A 174 20.58 -8.79 -13.99
C CYS A 174 20.86 -8.74 -12.48
N ARG A 175 22.06 -8.30 -12.14
CA ARG A 175 22.43 -8.05 -10.75
C ARG A 175 21.62 -6.86 -10.24
N ARG A 176 20.95 -7.03 -9.10
CA ARG A 176 19.99 -6.01 -8.66
C ARG A 176 19.89 -5.86 -7.14
N ASP A 177 19.29 -4.78 -6.71
CA ASP A 177 18.79 -4.57 -5.36
C ASP A 177 17.25 -4.76 -5.36
N ALA A 178 16.50 -3.69 -5.21
CA ALA A 178 15.05 -3.73 -5.20
C ALA A 178 14.45 -3.83 -6.62
N ALA A 179 13.23 -4.28 -6.70
CA ALA A 179 12.41 -4.12 -7.89
C ALA A 179 10.99 -3.76 -7.47
N THR A 180 10.21 -3.22 -8.40
CA THR A 180 8.76 -3.14 -8.32
C THR A 180 8.21 -3.72 -9.61
N VAL A 181 7.43 -4.78 -9.50
CA VAL A 181 6.65 -5.29 -10.63
C VAL A 181 5.21 -4.85 -10.43
N TRP A 182 4.66 -4.20 -11.43
CA TRP A 182 3.32 -3.59 -11.36
C TRP A 182 2.43 -4.11 -12.47
N LEU A 183 1.21 -4.51 -12.11
CA LEU A 183 0.15 -4.82 -13.06
C LEU A 183 -0.59 -3.52 -13.39
N ASP A 184 -0.32 -2.99 -14.58
CA ASP A 184 -0.97 -1.75 -15.03
C ASP A 184 -2.25 -2.09 -15.77
N ARG A 185 -3.36 -1.99 -15.06
CA ARG A 185 -4.69 -2.27 -15.60
C ARG A 185 -5.17 -1.20 -16.59
N ASN A 186 -4.53 -0.01 -16.57
CA ASN A 186 -4.86 1.11 -17.47
C ASN A 186 -4.14 1.04 -18.81
N GLU A 187 -3.12 0.19 -18.92
CA GLU A 187 -2.28 0.10 -20.11
C GLU A 187 -3.08 -0.52 -21.28
N THR A 188 -3.17 0.22 -22.37
CA THR A 188 -3.88 -0.22 -23.58
C THR A 188 -3.03 -1.11 -24.48
N ASN A 189 -1.70 -0.98 -24.41
CA ASN A 189 -0.78 -1.82 -25.16
C ASN A 189 -0.52 -3.12 -24.37
N PRO A 190 -0.99 -4.28 -24.85
CA PRO A 190 -0.83 -5.52 -24.08
C PRO A 190 0.63 -5.91 -23.83
N GLU A 191 1.56 -5.49 -24.69
CA GLU A 191 3.00 -5.77 -24.52
C GLU A 191 3.61 -4.99 -23.35
N ARG A 192 2.91 -3.97 -22.81
CA ARG A 192 3.35 -3.11 -21.73
C ARG A 192 2.53 -3.28 -20.46
N ARG A 193 1.60 -4.26 -20.44
CA ARG A 193 0.66 -4.49 -19.33
C ARG A 193 1.35 -4.67 -17.97
N TRP A 194 2.50 -5.34 -17.97
CA TRP A 194 3.34 -5.47 -16.78
C TRP A 194 4.55 -4.55 -16.90
N LYS A 195 4.86 -3.87 -15.81
CA LYS A 195 5.99 -2.95 -15.73
C LYS A 195 6.93 -3.39 -14.59
N MET A 196 8.22 -3.46 -14.88
CA MET A 196 9.23 -3.77 -13.87
C MET A 196 10.17 -2.58 -13.76
N PHE A 197 10.18 -1.94 -12.60
CA PHE A 197 11.14 -0.91 -12.22
C PHE A 197 12.20 -1.64 -11.38
N ILE A 198 13.35 -1.92 -11.96
CA ILE A 198 14.37 -2.75 -11.32
C ILE A 198 15.62 -1.91 -11.04
N VAL A 199 16.06 -1.87 -9.78
CA VAL A 199 17.28 -1.18 -9.36
C VAL A 199 18.46 -2.11 -9.65
N GLN A 200 19.07 -1.93 -10.81
CA GLN A 200 20.22 -2.72 -11.24
C GLN A 200 21.50 -2.20 -10.59
N ILE A 201 22.37 -3.12 -10.25
CA ILE A 201 23.69 -2.83 -9.69
C ILE A 201 24.70 -2.96 -10.84
N MET A 202 25.20 -1.82 -11.30
CA MET A 202 26.06 -1.71 -12.49
C MET A 202 27.48 -1.34 -12.09
N PRO A 203 28.50 -1.92 -12.75
CA PRO A 203 29.86 -1.49 -12.50
C PRO A 203 30.09 -0.06 -13.02
N ARG A 204 30.76 0.76 -12.21
CA ARG A 204 31.15 2.12 -12.59
C ARG A 204 32.46 2.14 -13.40
N ASP A 205 33.26 1.09 -13.29
CA ASP A 205 34.55 1.02 -13.94
C ASP A 205 34.76 -0.35 -14.60
N SER A 206 35.67 -0.42 -15.52
CA SER A 206 35.99 -1.64 -16.29
C SER A 206 36.57 -2.77 -15.45
N ARG A 207 37.01 -2.49 -14.23
CA ARG A 207 37.55 -3.50 -13.30
C ARG A 207 36.50 -4.04 -12.33
N GLY A 208 35.28 -3.46 -12.33
CA GLY A 208 34.20 -3.87 -11.44
C GLY A 208 34.50 -3.65 -9.96
N GLN A 209 35.31 -2.64 -9.63
CA GLN A 209 35.70 -2.34 -8.26
C GLN A 209 34.76 -1.37 -7.57
N SER A 210 33.95 -0.66 -8.35
CA SER A 210 32.91 0.21 -7.81
C SER A 210 31.61 0.01 -8.58
N TYR A 211 30.49 0.28 -7.91
CA TYR A 211 29.15 0.01 -8.44
C TYR A 211 28.25 1.23 -8.26
N SER A 212 27.25 1.32 -9.14
CA SER A 212 26.15 2.28 -9.03
C SER A 212 24.83 1.53 -9.08
N TRP A 213 23.82 2.10 -8.47
CA TRP A 213 22.44 1.61 -8.51
C TRP A 213 21.66 2.49 -9.47
N GLN A 214 21.00 1.90 -10.45
CA GLN A 214 20.23 2.64 -11.45
C GLN A 214 18.91 1.91 -11.69
N ILE A 215 17.83 2.66 -11.80
CA ILE A 215 16.52 2.08 -12.13
C ILE A 215 16.52 1.82 -13.63
N VAL A 216 16.08 0.62 -14.01
CA VAL A 216 15.80 0.26 -15.40
C VAL A 216 14.34 -0.14 -15.48
N LEU A 217 13.60 0.45 -16.43
CA LEU A 217 12.21 0.10 -16.70
C LEU A 217 12.16 -0.96 -17.79
N LYS A 218 11.39 -2.02 -17.54
CA LYS A 218 11.13 -3.09 -18.51
C LYS A 218 9.63 -3.35 -18.62
N TYR A 219 9.18 -3.82 -19.77
CA TYR A 219 7.78 -4.16 -20.02
C TYR A 219 7.61 -5.65 -20.33
N SER A 220 6.39 -6.15 -20.08
CA SER A 220 6.03 -7.53 -20.37
C SER A 220 4.53 -7.64 -20.62
N ALA A 221 4.14 -8.55 -21.51
CA ALA A 221 2.74 -8.89 -21.73
C ALA A 221 2.20 -9.85 -20.67
N ASP A 222 3.04 -10.74 -20.16
CA ASP A 222 2.64 -11.87 -19.31
C ASP A 222 3.31 -11.89 -17.92
N GLY A 223 4.30 -10.99 -17.70
CA GLY A 223 5.09 -10.97 -16.48
C GLY A 223 6.20 -12.01 -16.39
N ARG A 224 6.34 -12.85 -17.42
CA ARG A 224 7.34 -13.93 -17.48
C ARG A 224 8.50 -13.57 -18.40
N LYS A 225 8.20 -13.01 -19.58
CA LYS A 225 9.20 -12.57 -20.56
C LYS A 225 9.25 -11.04 -20.55
N TRP A 226 10.43 -10.48 -20.32
CA TRP A 226 10.63 -9.05 -20.15
C TRP A 226 11.42 -8.45 -21.31
N SER A 227 11.06 -7.25 -21.69
CA SER A 227 11.79 -6.49 -22.71
C SER A 227 13.21 -6.16 -22.21
N LYS A 228 14.07 -5.71 -23.10
CA LYS A 228 15.27 -4.97 -22.73
C LYS A 228 14.85 -3.68 -22.00
N GLY A 229 15.78 -3.06 -21.31
CA GLY A 229 15.51 -1.77 -20.65
C GLY A 229 15.01 -0.73 -21.66
N VAL A 230 13.86 -0.12 -21.36
CA VAL A 230 13.25 0.91 -22.22
C VAL A 230 13.56 2.31 -21.72
N ALA A 231 13.93 2.45 -20.45
CA ALA A 231 14.40 3.69 -19.83
C ALA A 231 15.36 3.33 -18.70
N GLN A 232 16.27 4.24 -18.41
CA GLN A 232 17.30 4.06 -17.38
C GLN A 232 17.55 5.39 -16.67
N SER A 233 17.67 5.34 -15.35
CA SER A 233 17.91 6.53 -14.52
C SER A 233 19.39 6.88 -14.44
N GLY A 234 19.67 8.04 -13.87
CA GLY A 234 20.95 8.31 -13.25
C GLY A 234 21.18 7.40 -12.03
N GLU A 235 22.26 7.63 -11.30
CA GLU A 235 22.52 6.87 -10.08
C GLU A 235 21.45 7.16 -9.02
N VAL A 236 20.85 6.11 -8.44
CA VAL A 236 19.95 6.19 -7.29
C VAL A 236 20.56 5.42 -6.11
N ASN A 237 19.81 5.32 -5.01
CA ASN A 237 20.20 4.50 -3.86
C ASN A 237 19.41 3.17 -3.83
N ASP A 238 19.85 2.25 -2.98
CA ASP A 238 19.16 0.99 -2.69
C ASP A 238 17.73 1.27 -2.19
N ARG A 239 16.87 0.26 -2.26
CA ARG A 239 15.48 0.32 -1.76
C ARG A 239 14.66 1.46 -2.37
N THR A 240 14.93 1.84 -3.63
CA THR A 240 14.09 2.73 -4.42
C THR A 240 12.98 1.89 -5.05
N THR A 241 11.72 2.33 -4.92
CA THR A 241 10.53 1.59 -5.38
C THR A 241 9.61 2.49 -6.19
N ALA A 242 8.59 1.91 -6.81
CA ALA A 242 7.63 2.64 -7.64
C ALA A 242 6.20 2.24 -7.29
N PHE A 243 5.26 3.14 -7.56
CA PHE A 243 3.83 2.84 -7.48
C PHE A 243 3.05 3.78 -8.41
N TYR A 244 1.78 3.46 -8.62
CA TYR A 244 0.87 4.30 -9.38
C TYR A 244 -0.10 4.99 -8.42
N ASN A 245 -0.22 6.32 -8.52
CA ASN A 245 -1.18 7.14 -7.77
C ASN A 245 -2.40 7.38 -8.66
N PRO A 246 -3.54 6.73 -8.41
CA PRO A 246 -4.73 6.93 -9.26
C PRO A 246 -5.43 8.26 -9.02
N PHE A 247 -5.22 8.94 -7.89
CA PHE A 247 -5.82 10.25 -7.63
C PHE A 247 -5.29 11.31 -8.58
N THR A 248 -3.97 11.30 -8.82
CA THR A 248 -3.31 12.24 -9.73
C THR A 248 -3.03 11.63 -11.11
N GLN A 249 -3.25 10.33 -11.27
CA GLN A 249 -2.94 9.56 -12.48
C GLN A 249 -1.45 9.66 -12.84
N ARG A 250 -0.59 9.45 -11.82
CA ARG A 250 0.87 9.56 -11.96
C ARG A 250 1.57 8.30 -11.48
N TRP A 251 2.62 7.93 -12.17
CA TRP A 251 3.63 7.01 -11.65
C TRP A 251 4.49 7.79 -10.67
N VAL A 252 4.86 7.15 -9.57
CA VAL A 252 5.63 7.76 -8.51
C VAL A 252 6.84 6.88 -8.21
N LEU A 253 8.01 7.51 -8.01
CA LEU A 253 9.17 6.85 -7.44
C LEU A 253 9.33 7.28 -5.97
N SER A 254 9.47 6.29 -5.11
CA SER A 254 9.87 6.46 -3.72
C SER A 254 11.39 6.23 -3.67
N ILE A 255 12.16 7.31 -3.73
CA ILE A 255 13.61 7.27 -3.86
C ILE A 255 14.23 7.37 -2.47
N ARG A 256 15.12 6.43 -2.14
CA ARG A 256 15.87 6.51 -0.89
C ARG A 256 16.90 7.64 -0.97
N GLY A 257 16.89 8.50 0.02
CA GLY A 257 17.89 9.54 0.21
C GLY A 257 18.22 9.71 1.68
N GLU A 258 18.98 10.74 1.98
CA GLU A 258 19.36 11.13 3.33
C GLU A 258 18.73 12.49 3.65
N SER A 259 18.61 12.82 4.92
CA SER A 259 18.20 14.14 5.37
C SER A 259 19.03 14.53 6.59
N PRO A 260 18.99 15.79 7.02
CA PRO A 260 19.70 16.18 8.25
C PRO A 260 19.34 15.37 9.50
N VAL A 261 18.13 14.75 9.49
CA VAL A 261 17.62 14.04 10.69
C VAL A 261 17.67 12.51 10.53
N SER A 262 18.06 11.99 9.35
CA SER A 262 18.09 10.54 9.15
C SER A 262 18.95 10.13 7.95
N SER A 263 19.69 9.03 8.10
CA SER A 263 20.45 8.39 7.02
C SER A 263 19.54 7.70 5.99
N ARG A 264 18.23 7.54 6.30
CA ARG A 264 17.26 6.93 5.37
C ARG A 264 15.95 7.69 5.46
N SER A 265 15.73 8.53 4.45
CA SER A 265 14.53 9.32 4.23
C SER A 265 14.01 9.00 2.83
N ARG A 266 12.84 9.51 2.50
CA ARG A 266 12.22 9.27 1.19
C ARG A 266 12.10 10.58 0.42
N TYR A 267 12.32 10.47 -0.88
CA TYR A 267 12.15 11.53 -1.85
C TYR A 267 11.14 11.08 -2.90
N TYR A 268 10.43 12.04 -3.45
CA TYR A 268 9.29 11.84 -4.33
C TYR A 268 9.61 12.37 -5.72
N ALA A 269 9.28 11.60 -6.73
CA ALA A 269 9.25 12.06 -8.13
C ALA A 269 8.01 11.47 -8.79
N GLU A 270 7.34 12.22 -9.67
CA GLU A 270 6.18 11.70 -10.37
C GLU A 270 6.13 12.13 -11.84
N ASP A 271 5.54 11.29 -12.68
CA ASP A 271 5.24 11.62 -14.07
C ASP A 271 4.09 10.73 -14.56
N ALA A 272 3.35 11.21 -15.58
CA ALA A 272 2.31 10.41 -16.21
C ALA A 272 2.89 9.24 -17.01
N ASP A 273 4.10 9.42 -17.56
CA ASP A 273 4.78 8.39 -18.34
C ASP A 273 5.91 7.77 -17.50
N PRO A 274 5.86 6.45 -17.24
CA PRO A 274 6.88 5.82 -16.39
C PRO A 274 8.30 5.84 -17.01
N ALA A 275 8.42 5.90 -18.35
CA ALA A 275 9.73 5.96 -18.98
C ALA A 275 10.36 7.35 -18.79
N THR A 276 9.57 8.41 -18.92
CA THR A 276 10.00 9.78 -18.60
C THR A 276 10.42 9.87 -17.14
N LEU A 277 9.58 9.37 -16.22
CA LEU A 277 9.88 9.37 -14.78
C LEU A 277 11.22 8.71 -14.47
N VAL A 278 11.45 7.53 -15.02
CA VAL A 278 12.72 6.82 -14.80
C VAL A 278 13.91 7.62 -15.39
N SER A 279 13.73 8.21 -16.58
CA SER A 279 14.82 8.92 -17.27
C SER A 279 15.30 10.17 -16.52
N VAL A 280 14.43 10.82 -15.72
CA VAL A 280 14.80 12.00 -14.93
C VAL A 280 15.26 11.65 -13.52
N ALA A 281 15.07 10.42 -13.08
CA ALA A 281 15.38 10.01 -11.72
C ALA A 281 16.89 9.93 -11.46
N HIS A 282 17.32 10.38 -10.29
CA HIS A 282 18.71 10.30 -9.83
C HIS A 282 18.76 10.37 -8.31
N ARG A 283 19.95 10.20 -7.74
CA ARG A 283 20.17 10.30 -6.30
C ARG A 283 19.88 11.73 -5.84
N PRO A 284 19.00 11.90 -4.85
CA PRO A 284 18.73 13.25 -4.35
C PRO A 284 19.94 13.81 -3.61
N PHE A 285 20.19 15.08 -3.82
CA PHE A 285 21.23 15.83 -3.12
C PHE A 285 20.59 16.63 -1.98
N TRP A 286 21.38 16.97 -0.99
CA TRP A 286 20.94 17.69 0.20
C TRP A 286 20.38 19.09 -0.07
N GLN A 287 20.59 19.59 -1.27
CA GLN A 287 20.01 20.86 -1.72
C GLN A 287 18.67 20.54 -2.36
N ASN A 288 17.60 20.82 -1.69
CA ASN A 288 16.24 20.48 -2.11
C ASN A 288 15.71 21.46 -3.18
N ASP A 289 16.51 21.70 -4.20
CA ASP A 289 16.18 22.60 -5.32
C ASP A 289 16.03 21.86 -6.67
N ASP A 290 15.89 20.55 -6.60
CA ASP A 290 15.73 19.73 -7.80
C ASP A 290 14.36 19.96 -8.42
N LYS A 291 14.33 20.02 -9.74
CA LYS A 291 13.11 20.23 -10.50
C LYS A 291 12.14 19.04 -10.46
N TYR A 292 12.67 17.83 -10.34
CA TYR A 292 11.91 16.60 -10.50
C TYR A 292 11.82 15.77 -9.24
N ILE A 293 12.78 15.92 -8.32
CA ILE A 293 12.91 15.07 -7.14
C ILE A 293 12.80 15.97 -5.90
N HIS A 294 11.80 15.72 -5.09
CA HIS A 294 11.47 16.56 -3.94
C HIS A 294 11.61 15.76 -2.66
N PHE A 295 12.05 16.40 -1.59
CA PHE A 295 12.02 15.79 -0.27
C PHE A 295 10.56 15.42 0.06
N TRP A 296 10.36 14.22 0.58
CA TRP A 296 9.02 13.70 0.85
C TRP A 296 8.79 13.57 2.35
N PHE A 297 9.50 12.66 3.00
CA PHE A 297 9.41 12.49 4.45
C PHE A 297 10.64 11.79 5.01
N SER A 298 10.84 12.01 6.32
CA SER A 298 11.82 11.33 7.16
C SER A 298 11.10 10.55 8.25
N PRO A 299 11.81 9.68 8.99
CA PRO A 299 11.23 9.15 10.23
C PRO A 299 10.90 10.34 11.17
N ASP A 300 9.79 10.20 11.86
CA ASP A 300 9.32 11.22 12.79
C ASP A 300 9.76 10.92 14.24
N ASP A 301 9.29 11.69 15.19
CA ASP A 301 9.67 11.58 16.60
C ASP A 301 8.94 10.44 17.34
N LYS A 302 7.94 9.82 16.70
CA LYS A 302 7.16 8.71 17.28
C LYS A 302 7.64 7.32 16.82
N GLU A 303 8.68 7.27 15.97
CA GLU A 303 9.19 6.01 15.42
C GLU A 303 9.58 5.02 16.51
N LEU A 304 9.27 3.76 16.31
CA LEU A 304 9.63 2.69 17.22
C LEU A 304 11.15 2.54 17.33
N ARG A 305 11.65 2.47 18.56
CA ARG A 305 13.05 2.21 18.83
C ARG A 305 13.26 0.72 19.11
N HIS A 306 14.46 0.24 18.83
CA HIS A 306 14.84 -1.14 19.11
C HIS A 306 14.83 -1.37 20.63
N PRO A 307 14.14 -2.43 21.12
CA PRO A 307 14.03 -2.62 22.58
C PRO A 307 15.36 -2.86 23.30
N LYS A 308 16.37 -3.43 22.61
CA LYS A 308 17.71 -3.66 23.20
C LYS A 308 18.73 -2.58 22.85
N TYR A 309 18.44 -1.72 21.88
CA TYR A 309 19.35 -0.68 21.39
C TYR A 309 18.58 0.63 21.21
N PRO A 310 17.99 1.16 22.29
CA PRO A 310 17.13 2.35 22.18
C PRO A 310 17.86 3.63 21.76
N GLU A 311 19.18 3.63 21.86
CA GLU A 311 20.04 4.74 21.41
C GLU A 311 20.16 4.79 19.87
N VAL A 312 19.81 3.73 19.16
CA VAL A 312 19.88 3.72 17.69
C VAL A 312 18.69 4.48 17.13
N GLU A 313 18.97 5.47 16.29
CA GLU A 313 17.92 6.28 15.67
C GLU A 313 17.21 5.51 14.57
N PRO A 314 15.87 5.40 14.64
CA PRO A 314 15.11 4.70 13.60
C PRO A 314 15.21 5.37 12.23
N ALA A 315 14.91 4.59 11.18
CA ALA A 315 14.96 5.07 9.80
C ALA A 315 13.86 4.41 8.96
N ILE A 316 13.50 5.02 7.84
CA ILE A 316 12.56 4.42 6.88
C ILE A 316 13.36 3.58 5.88
N TYR A 317 13.34 2.28 6.06
CA TYR A 317 14.13 1.35 5.25
C TYR A 317 13.64 1.33 3.80
N ASN A 318 12.34 1.10 3.61
CA ASN A 318 11.68 1.28 2.31
C ASN A 318 10.22 1.70 2.52
N PHE A 319 9.59 2.10 1.44
CA PHE A 319 8.21 2.52 1.45
C PHE A 319 7.55 2.06 0.14
N ASP A 320 6.48 1.31 0.28
CA ASP A 320 5.65 0.83 -0.83
C ASP A 320 4.24 1.37 -0.66
N ALA A 321 3.58 1.74 -1.75
CA ALA A 321 2.21 2.25 -1.67
C ALA A 321 1.34 1.62 -2.75
N ILE A 322 0.06 1.46 -2.43
CA ILE A 322 -0.93 0.90 -3.34
C ILE A 322 -2.30 1.52 -3.07
N ALA A 323 -3.06 1.72 -4.12
CA ALA A 323 -4.46 2.12 -3.98
C ALA A 323 -5.29 0.96 -3.41
N TYR A 324 -6.14 1.29 -2.45
CA TYR A 324 -7.10 0.36 -1.86
C TYR A 324 -8.42 1.11 -1.65
N GLU A 325 -9.46 0.71 -2.40
CA GLU A 325 -10.78 1.35 -2.30
C GLU A 325 -10.66 2.87 -2.49
N SER A 326 -11.08 3.68 -1.52
CA SER A 326 -11.07 5.15 -1.61
C SER A 326 -9.79 5.80 -1.09
N ILE A 327 -8.76 5.01 -0.73
CA ILE A 327 -7.51 5.52 -0.13
C ILE A 327 -6.29 4.90 -0.80
N MET A 328 -5.13 5.43 -0.50
CA MET A 328 -3.87 4.72 -0.70
C MET A 328 -3.34 4.24 0.65
N LEU A 329 -2.83 3.01 0.65
CA LEU A 329 -2.11 2.41 1.77
C LEU A 329 -0.61 2.59 1.53
N GLY A 330 0.09 3.17 2.51
CA GLY A 330 1.54 3.21 2.55
C GLY A 330 2.05 2.18 3.54
N GLN A 331 2.95 1.32 3.09
CA GLN A 331 3.59 0.29 3.92
C GLN A 331 5.03 0.74 4.18
N TYR A 332 5.28 1.15 5.41
CA TYR A 332 6.58 1.62 5.88
C TYR A 332 7.35 0.42 6.44
N ALA A 333 8.48 0.06 5.83
CA ALA A 333 9.43 -0.84 6.49
C ALA A 333 10.25 0.02 7.44
N ALA A 334 9.82 0.08 8.70
CA ALA A 334 10.46 0.88 9.74
C ALA A 334 11.68 0.12 10.27
N TRP A 335 12.88 0.71 10.07
CA TRP A 335 14.13 0.14 10.57
C TRP A 335 14.39 0.70 11.96
N CYS A 336 14.39 -0.20 12.94
CA CYS A 336 14.64 0.15 14.34
C CYS A 336 16.12 -0.03 14.75
N GLY A 337 16.93 -0.58 13.85
CA GLY A 337 18.34 -0.87 14.16
C GLY A 337 18.56 -2.34 14.54
N PRO A 338 19.76 -2.69 15.06
CA PRO A 338 20.94 -1.85 15.04
C PRO A 338 21.73 -1.97 13.72
N GLU A 339 22.88 -1.32 13.66
CA GLU A 339 23.78 -1.35 12.49
C GLU A 339 24.36 -2.74 12.27
N ASN A 340 24.87 -2.98 11.04
CA ASN A 340 25.39 -4.28 10.61
C ASN A 340 26.46 -4.85 11.54
N ASN A 341 27.41 -4.00 11.93
CA ASN A 341 28.52 -4.41 12.81
C ASN A 341 28.03 -4.86 14.20
N ILE A 342 26.98 -4.24 14.70
CA ILE A 342 26.37 -4.63 15.97
C ILE A 342 25.62 -5.95 15.78
N CYS A 343 24.89 -6.10 14.67
CA CYS A 343 24.20 -7.36 14.36
C CYS A 343 25.19 -8.54 14.29
N GLU A 344 26.33 -8.34 13.62
CA GLU A 344 27.38 -9.36 13.51
C GLU A 344 27.98 -9.70 14.88
N ARG A 345 28.30 -8.67 15.67
CA ARG A 345 28.91 -8.84 16.99
C ARG A 345 27.99 -9.62 17.94
N ASP A 346 26.70 -9.28 17.93
CA ASP A 346 25.74 -9.77 18.91
C ASP A 346 24.89 -10.94 18.42
N GLY A 347 25.08 -11.37 17.16
CA GLY A 347 24.36 -12.53 16.58
C GLY A 347 22.86 -12.30 16.42
N ILE A 348 22.48 -11.08 16.02
CA ILE A 348 21.06 -10.70 15.87
C ILE A 348 20.80 -10.14 14.45
N GLN A 349 19.52 -10.00 14.11
CA GLN A 349 19.10 -9.34 12.88
C GLN A 349 18.80 -7.87 13.14
N LYS A 350 18.88 -7.07 12.09
CA LYS A 350 18.28 -5.74 12.07
C LYS A 350 16.78 -5.88 12.31
N ARG A 351 16.23 -5.15 13.26
CA ARG A 351 14.79 -5.13 13.46
C ARG A 351 14.15 -4.21 12.44
N ASN A 352 13.43 -4.78 11.49
CA ASN A 352 12.51 -4.07 10.60
C ASN A 352 11.11 -4.59 10.87
N VAL A 353 10.16 -3.68 11.01
CA VAL A 353 8.74 -4.00 11.14
C VAL A 353 7.98 -3.27 10.03
N ILE A 354 6.72 -3.65 9.81
CA ILE A 354 5.88 -2.97 8.82
C ILE A 354 4.82 -2.17 9.56
N GLU A 355 4.76 -0.87 9.28
CA GLU A 355 3.74 0.04 9.77
C GLU A 355 2.89 0.53 8.60
N LEU A 356 1.68 1.02 8.89
CA LEU A 356 0.78 1.55 7.87
C LEU A 356 0.59 3.06 8.00
N GLY A 357 0.47 3.69 6.84
CA GLY A 357 -0.06 5.04 6.69
C GLY A 357 -1.16 5.06 5.64
N TYR A 358 -2.02 6.05 5.71
CA TYR A 358 -3.19 6.19 4.85
C TYR A 358 -3.15 7.54 4.14
N SER A 359 -3.53 7.55 2.87
CA SER A 359 -3.51 8.81 2.11
C SER A 359 -4.77 8.94 1.26
N ARG A 360 -5.23 10.18 1.08
CA ARG A 360 -6.37 10.50 0.21
C ARG A 360 -5.97 11.34 -1.00
N ASP A 361 -4.66 11.62 -1.14
CA ASP A 361 -4.13 12.31 -2.33
C ASP A 361 -2.92 11.57 -2.94
N GLY A 362 -2.41 10.55 -2.23
CA GLY A 362 -1.27 9.74 -2.68
C GLY A 362 0.09 10.38 -2.44
N PHE A 363 0.12 11.54 -1.80
CA PHE A 363 1.36 12.22 -1.39
C PHE A 363 1.45 12.34 0.13
N HIS A 364 0.42 12.86 0.80
CA HIS A 364 0.40 13.04 2.25
C HIS A 364 -0.16 11.78 2.91
N PHE A 365 0.68 11.09 3.68
CA PHE A 365 0.31 9.84 4.36
C PHE A 365 0.18 10.09 5.86
N TYR A 366 -1.04 9.93 6.36
CA TYR A 366 -1.38 10.01 7.78
C TYR A 366 -0.99 8.69 8.46
N ARG A 367 -0.19 8.76 9.53
CA ARG A 367 0.24 7.61 10.33
C ARG A 367 -0.35 7.72 11.74
N PRO A 368 -1.59 7.25 11.93
CA PRO A 368 -2.26 7.41 13.24
C PRO A 368 -1.67 6.53 14.34
N SER A 369 -0.89 5.53 13.96
CA SER A 369 -0.26 4.60 14.90
C SER A 369 1.12 4.22 14.38
N HIS A 370 2.11 4.22 15.28
CA HIS A 370 3.45 3.73 15.00
C HIS A 370 3.66 2.33 15.58
N GLN A 371 2.57 1.64 15.96
CA GLN A 371 2.66 0.23 16.34
C GLN A 371 2.80 -0.63 15.08
N PRO A 372 3.59 -1.70 15.13
CA PRO A 372 3.74 -2.53 13.96
C PRO A 372 2.40 -3.11 13.49
N PHE A 373 2.10 -2.93 12.23
CA PHE A 373 0.99 -3.62 11.56
C PHE A 373 1.35 -5.10 11.37
N MET A 374 2.60 -5.36 10.94
CA MET A 374 3.15 -6.72 10.96
C MET A 374 4.50 -6.67 11.69
N ASP A 375 4.58 -7.37 12.81
CA ASP A 375 5.76 -7.39 13.68
C ASP A 375 6.59 -8.65 13.48
N VAL A 376 7.85 -8.59 13.88
CA VAL A 376 8.76 -9.72 13.90
C VAL A 376 8.37 -10.71 15.02
N ASN A 377 8.74 -11.96 14.82
CA ASN A 377 8.61 -12.97 15.87
C ASN A 377 9.90 -12.97 16.70
N GLU A 378 9.76 -12.87 18.00
CA GLU A 378 10.91 -12.86 18.93
C GLU A 378 11.44 -14.27 19.25
N THR A 379 10.76 -15.32 18.77
CA THR A 379 11.21 -16.69 18.94
C THR A 379 12.35 -17.00 17.97
N GLU A 380 13.51 -17.36 18.49
CA GLU A 380 14.68 -17.69 17.67
C GLU A 380 14.34 -18.83 16.69
N GLY A 381 14.71 -18.64 15.44
CA GLY A 381 14.47 -19.62 14.39
C GLY A 381 13.12 -19.45 13.67
N ALA A 382 12.26 -18.55 14.13
CA ALA A 382 11.03 -18.24 13.40
C ALA A 382 11.37 -17.68 12.00
N TRP A 383 10.50 -17.93 11.02
CA TRP A 383 10.74 -17.51 9.63
C TRP A 383 10.92 -15.98 9.49
N ASN A 384 10.33 -15.22 10.41
CA ASN A 384 10.39 -13.75 10.44
C ASN A 384 11.05 -13.23 11.72
N TRP A 385 12.04 -13.98 12.22
CA TRP A 385 12.75 -13.60 13.45
C TRP A 385 13.64 -12.38 13.19
N GLY A 386 13.20 -11.24 13.66
CA GLY A 386 13.98 -10.00 13.68
C GLY A 386 13.84 -9.09 12.48
N ASN A 387 13.42 -9.56 11.28
CA ASN A 387 13.39 -8.69 10.10
C ASN A 387 12.21 -9.01 9.20
N MET A 388 11.39 -7.99 8.92
CA MET A 388 10.30 -8.08 7.94
C MET A 388 10.36 -6.89 6.99
N GLN A 389 9.94 -7.11 5.74
CA GLN A 389 9.86 -6.04 4.73
C GLN A 389 8.58 -6.19 3.91
N SER A 390 8.03 -5.06 3.48
CA SER A 390 6.82 -4.98 2.69
C SER A 390 7.01 -5.53 1.27
N ILE A 391 5.90 -5.78 0.59
CA ILE A 391 5.85 -6.29 -0.78
C ILE A 391 4.80 -5.46 -1.55
N ASN A 392 5.13 -5.03 -2.74
CA ASN A 392 4.21 -4.31 -3.62
C ASN A 392 3.04 -5.21 -4.07
N GLY A 393 1.94 -4.59 -4.42
CA GLY A 393 0.74 -5.28 -4.89
C GLY A 393 -0.18 -5.77 -3.79
N THR A 394 0.20 -5.63 -2.51
CA THR A 394 -0.64 -6.06 -1.39
C THR A 394 -1.22 -4.88 -0.63
N PRO A 395 -2.44 -5.00 -0.08
CA PRO A 395 -3.22 -6.23 0.08
C PRO A 395 -3.93 -6.70 -1.19
N LEU A 396 -4.09 -8.02 -1.30
CA LEU A 396 -4.96 -8.61 -2.30
C LEU A 396 -6.30 -8.94 -1.65
N ILE A 397 -7.40 -8.62 -2.35
CA ILE A 397 -8.75 -8.94 -1.87
C ILE A 397 -9.07 -10.40 -2.24
N VAL A 398 -9.34 -11.22 -1.24
CA VAL A 398 -9.72 -12.63 -1.43
C VAL A 398 -10.97 -12.89 -0.60
N GLY A 399 -12.14 -12.80 -1.24
CA GLY A 399 -13.43 -12.89 -0.55
C GLY A 399 -13.59 -11.77 0.48
N ASP A 400 -13.88 -12.15 1.72
CA ASP A 400 -14.03 -11.21 2.83
C ASP A 400 -12.72 -10.98 3.60
N SER A 401 -11.59 -11.32 2.98
CA SER A 401 -10.26 -11.17 3.60
C SER A 401 -9.33 -10.36 2.71
N LEU A 402 -8.37 -9.74 3.35
CA LEU A 402 -7.21 -9.12 2.72
C LEU A 402 -5.98 -9.99 2.98
N TYR A 403 -5.23 -10.28 1.93
CA TYR A 403 -3.97 -11.03 2.01
C TYR A 403 -2.81 -10.05 1.94
N PHE A 404 -1.99 -10.04 2.97
CA PHE A 404 -0.73 -9.29 3.05
C PHE A 404 0.43 -10.27 3.00
N TYR A 405 1.38 -10.00 2.15
CA TYR A 405 2.60 -10.80 2.11
C TYR A 405 3.76 -9.95 2.61
N SER A 406 4.74 -10.62 3.20
CA SER A 406 5.94 -9.97 3.69
C SER A 406 7.15 -10.86 3.49
N SER A 407 8.29 -10.24 3.25
CA SER A 407 9.58 -10.92 3.30
C SER A 407 10.01 -11.03 4.75
N GLY A 408 10.37 -12.22 5.20
CA GLY A 408 10.87 -12.45 6.55
C GLY A 408 12.26 -13.05 6.53
N ARG A 409 13.04 -12.76 7.53
CA ARG A 409 14.38 -13.35 7.68
C ARG A 409 14.48 -14.15 8.96
N ARG A 410 15.02 -15.35 8.82
CA ARG A 410 15.39 -16.19 9.95
C ARG A 410 16.91 -16.19 10.05
N LEU A 411 17.43 -15.59 11.12
CA LEU A 411 18.87 -15.58 11.34
C LEU A 411 19.36 -17.01 11.61
N ASN A 412 20.45 -17.39 10.99
CA ASN A 412 21.07 -18.67 11.26
C ASN A 412 22.10 -18.54 12.41
N LYS A 413 23.23 -17.88 12.20
CA LYS A 413 24.25 -17.64 13.24
C LYS A 413 24.89 -16.28 13.09
N ILE A 414 24.93 -15.80 11.87
CA ILE A 414 25.48 -14.48 11.55
C ILE A 414 24.49 -13.78 10.61
N MET A 415 24.51 -12.48 10.63
CA MET A 415 23.56 -11.65 9.86
C MET A 415 23.56 -11.98 8.37
N TRP A 416 24.73 -12.31 7.80
CA TRP A 416 24.87 -12.59 6.38
C TRP A 416 24.45 -14.01 5.99
N ASP A 417 24.23 -14.86 6.97
CA ASP A 417 23.78 -16.24 6.77
C ASP A 417 22.28 -16.38 7.05
N SER A 418 21.55 -15.30 6.94
CA SER A 418 20.12 -15.29 7.21
C SER A 418 19.32 -15.83 6.02
N TYR A 419 18.44 -16.76 6.35
CA TYR A 419 17.52 -17.41 5.43
C TYR A 419 16.33 -16.47 5.20
N SER A 420 15.99 -16.19 3.94
CA SER A 420 14.89 -15.27 3.63
C SER A 420 13.76 -15.99 2.87
N SER A 421 12.54 -15.80 3.35
CA SER A 421 11.34 -16.47 2.87
C SER A 421 10.17 -15.50 2.79
N THR A 422 9.03 -15.98 2.26
CA THR A 422 7.81 -15.18 2.14
C THR A 422 6.74 -15.71 3.08
N GLY A 423 6.15 -14.83 3.85
CA GLY A 423 4.99 -15.13 4.70
C GLY A 423 3.73 -14.44 4.25
N LEU A 424 2.60 -14.96 4.72
CA LEU A 424 1.25 -14.45 4.48
C LEU A 424 0.62 -14.07 5.82
N ALA A 425 -0.07 -12.94 5.85
CA ALA A 425 -0.93 -12.55 6.94
C ALA A 425 -2.29 -12.15 6.38
N THR A 426 -3.36 -12.36 7.15
CA THR A 426 -4.72 -12.09 6.69
C THR A 426 -5.43 -11.13 7.62
N LEU A 427 -6.23 -10.26 7.04
CA LEU A 427 -7.04 -9.28 7.76
C LEU A 427 -8.46 -9.34 7.20
N ARG A 428 -9.46 -9.04 8.02
CA ARG A 428 -10.83 -8.82 7.54
C ARG A 428 -10.82 -7.74 6.45
N ARG A 429 -11.63 -7.89 5.43
CA ARG A 429 -11.76 -6.86 4.37
C ARG A 429 -12.10 -5.51 5.00
N ASP A 430 -11.37 -4.46 4.64
CA ASP A 430 -11.45 -3.08 5.17
C ASP A 430 -11.08 -2.96 6.66
N GLY A 431 -10.60 -4.02 7.28
CA GLY A 431 -10.46 -4.15 8.72
C GLY A 431 -9.21 -3.50 9.34
N PHE A 432 -8.66 -2.46 8.73
CA PHE A 432 -7.49 -1.73 9.27
C PHE A 432 -7.84 -1.00 10.56
N VAL A 433 -9.00 -0.37 10.57
CA VAL A 433 -9.48 0.47 11.66
C VAL A 433 -10.97 0.21 11.82
N SER A 434 -11.43 0.13 13.06
CA SER A 434 -12.85 0.10 13.36
C SER A 434 -13.25 1.22 14.31
N MET A 435 -14.50 1.67 14.20
CA MET A 435 -15.11 2.61 15.13
C MET A 435 -15.95 1.77 16.12
N HIS A 436 -15.48 1.70 17.36
CA HIS A 436 -15.98 0.76 18.37
C HIS A 436 -16.91 1.45 19.37
N ALA A 437 -18.12 0.90 19.53
CA ALA A 437 -19.04 1.31 20.60
C ALA A 437 -18.71 0.54 21.88
N ASN A 438 -18.55 1.24 22.96
CA ASN A 438 -18.36 0.67 24.29
C ASN A 438 -19.72 0.26 24.89
N LYS A 439 -19.85 0.28 26.20
CA LYS A 439 -21.04 -0.20 26.92
C LYS A 439 -22.32 0.64 26.70
N ASN A 440 -22.17 1.82 26.17
CA ASN A 440 -23.28 2.77 25.98
C ASN A 440 -23.57 2.94 24.50
N GLU A 441 -24.70 3.56 24.20
CA GLU A 441 -25.01 3.96 22.84
C GLU A 441 -23.93 4.90 22.31
N GLY A 442 -23.42 4.57 21.11
CA GLY A 442 -22.46 5.39 20.40
C GLY A 442 -23.09 6.02 19.17
N TYR A 443 -22.36 6.96 18.58
CA TYR A 443 -22.75 7.54 17.29
C TYR A 443 -21.52 7.95 16.50
N LEU A 444 -21.70 7.96 15.19
CA LEU A 444 -20.75 8.55 14.23
C LEU A 444 -21.59 9.28 13.17
N THR A 445 -21.32 10.56 13.00
CA THR A 445 -21.95 11.37 11.96
C THR A 445 -20.87 11.75 10.94
N THR A 446 -21.18 11.51 9.66
CA THR A 446 -20.25 11.83 8.57
C THR A 446 -20.27 13.33 8.27
N GLU A 447 -19.27 13.78 7.54
CA GLU A 447 -19.33 15.04 6.82
C GLU A 447 -20.47 14.99 5.79
N LYS A 448 -20.76 16.11 5.14
CA LYS A 448 -21.72 16.16 4.03
C LYS A 448 -21.17 15.32 2.87
N LEU A 449 -21.97 14.41 2.37
CA LEU A 449 -21.59 13.48 1.31
C LEU A 449 -22.41 13.73 0.04
N SER A 450 -21.79 13.57 -1.13
CA SER A 450 -22.51 13.43 -2.39
C SER A 450 -22.20 12.05 -2.98
N PHE A 451 -23.20 11.43 -3.61
CA PHE A 451 -23.07 10.06 -4.10
C PHE A 451 -23.97 9.82 -5.32
N ASP A 452 -23.52 8.92 -6.19
CA ASP A 452 -24.26 8.47 -7.37
C ASP A 452 -24.92 7.09 -7.18
N GLY A 453 -24.55 6.40 -6.12
CA GLY A 453 -25.05 5.07 -5.83
C GLY A 453 -26.51 5.04 -5.37
N SER A 454 -27.13 3.86 -5.36
CA SER A 454 -28.56 3.69 -5.02
C SER A 454 -28.80 2.95 -3.70
N TYR A 455 -27.76 2.39 -3.08
CA TYR A 455 -27.93 1.57 -1.88
C TYR A 455 -26.83 1.86 -0.87
N PHE A 456 -27.15 1.76 0.42
CA PHE A 456 -26.22 2.01 1.52
C PHE A 456 -25.80 0.67 2.15
N PHE A 457 -24.49 0.48 2.27
CA PHE A 457 -23.92 -0.72 2.90
C PHE A 457 -22.99 -0.32 4.03
N VAL A 458 -22.87 -1.22 5.02
CA VAL A 458 -21.89 -1.09 6.10
C VAL A 458 -21.06 -2.37 6.22
N ASN A 459 -19.80 -2.21 6.60
CA ASN A 459 -18.94 -3.29 7.07
C ASN A 459 -18.98 -3.23 8.60
N ALA A 460 -19.62 -4.21 9.23
CA ALA A 460 -19.81 -4.17 10.67
C ALA A 460 -19.87 -5.56 11.29
N ASP A 461 -19.37 -5.64 12.52
CA ASP A 461 -19.50 -6.81 13.40
C ASP A 461 -20.37 -6.39 14.59
N VAL A 462 -21.61 -6.89 14.64
CA VAL A 462 -22.61 -6.56 15.65
C VAL A 462 -22.93 -7.83 16.43
N LYS A 463 -22.17 -8.07 17.49
CA LYS A 463 -22.30 -9.26 18.34
C LYS A 463 -22.58 -8.88 19.79
N GLY A 464 -23.34 -9.73 20.47
CA GLY A 464 -23.66 -9.55 21.87
C GLY A 464 -25.13 -9.36 22.12
N LYS A 465 -25.58 -9.70 23.33
CA LYS A 465 -26.97 -9.60 23.72
C LYS A 465 -27.46 -8.15 23.72
N GLY A 466 -28.41 -7.86 22.86
CA GLY A 466 -28.96 -6.52 22.71
C GLY A 466 -28.21 -5.60 21.76
N ALA A 467 -27.02 -6.01 21.30
CA ALA A 467 -26.23 -5.18 20.37
C ALA A 467 -26.98 -4.95 19.06
N MET A 468 -26.92 -3.73 18.56
CA MET A 468 -27.53 -3.39 17.27
C MET A 468 -26.82 -2.20 16.64
N LEU A 469 -26.91 -2.12 15.32
CA LEU A 469 -26.46 -0.97 14.55
C LEU A 469 -27.64 -0.44 13.75
N LYS A 470 -27.84 0.86 13.80
CA LYS A 470 -28.83 1.57 13.01
C LYS A 470 -28.19 2.73 12.26
N VAL A 471 -28.76 3.09 11.13
CA VAL A 471 -28.32 4.22 10.32
C VAL A 471 -29.51 5.13 10.08
N GLU A 472 -29.30 6.44 10.15
CA GLU A 472 -30.23 7.44 9.65
C GLU A 472 -29.54 8.34 8.65
N LEU A 473 -30.30 8.92 7.75
CA LEU A 473 -29.79 9.90 6.81
C LEU A 473 -30.31 11.28 7.21
N LEU A 474 -29.43 12.26 7.16
CA LEU A 474 -29.69 13.64 7.56
C LEU A 474 -29.54 14.55 6.33
N ASP A 475 -30.35 15.60 6.31
CA ASP A 475 -30.20 16.64 5.28
C ASP A 475 -28.99 17.55 5.59
N ALA A 476 -28.77 18.55 4.77
CA ALA A 476 -27.64 19.49 4.90
C ALA A 476 -27.67 20.27 6.23
N ASP A 477 -28.83 20.40 6.85
CA ASP A 477 -29.03 21.12 8.11
C ASP A 477 -29.09 20.20 9.32
N ASN A 478 -28.75 18.93 9.16
CA ASN A 478 -28.73 17.88 10.19
C ASN A 478 -30.12 17.45 10.68
N HIS A 479 -31.17 17.63 9.90
CA HIS A 479 -32.50 17.09 10.24
C HIS A 479 -32.66 15.71 9.62
N PRO A 480 -33.24 14.74 10.37
CA PRO A 480 -33.49 13.42 9.81
C PRO A 480 -34.43 13.46 8.59
N ILE A 481 -34.01 12.81 7.53
CA ILE A 481 -34.77 12.75 6.28
C ILE A 481 -35.96 11.81 6.47
N PRO A 482 -37.22 12.25 6.24
CA PRO A 482 -38.39 11.38 6.41
C PRO A 482 -38.32 10.09 5.59
N GLY A 483 -38.57 8.96 6.24
CA GLY A 483 -38.44 7.64 5.64
C GLY A 483 -37.06 7.01 5.76
N PHE A 484 -36.02 7.79 6.19
CA PHE A 484 -34.66 7.30 6.41
C PHE A 484 -34.19 7.60 7.84
N THR A 485 -35.10 7.70 8.78
CA THR A 485 -34.77 8.03 10.18
C THR A 485 -34.25 6.79 10.92
N LYS A 486 -33.65 7.00 12.08
CA LYS A 486 -33.21 5.94 12.99
C LYS A 486 -34.35 4.98 13.36
N ASP A 487 -35.59 5.52 13.52
CA ASP A 487 -36.77 4.72 13.88
C ASP A 487 -37.32 3.91 12.69
N ASP A 488 -37.05 4.35 11.48
CA ASP A 488 -37.41 3.59 10.27
C ASP A 488 -36.37 2.52 9.96
N CYS A 489 -35.12 2.67 10.42
CA CYS A 489 -34.02 1.77 10.10
C CYS A 489 -34.25 0.36 10.66
N VAL A 490 -34.10 -0.64 9.79
CA VAL A 490 -34.09 -2.05 10.19
C VAL A 490 -32.74 -2.35 10.84
N ALA A 491 -32.75 -2.54 12.14
CA ALA A 491 -31.50 -2.70 12.91
C ALA A 491 -30.73 -3.97 12.50
N MET A 492 -29.43 -3.81 12.20
CA MET A 492 -28.52 -4.95 12.07
C MET A 492 -28.27 -5.53 13.46
N ARG A 493 -28.42 -6.84 13.62
CA ARG A 493 -28.28 -7.56 14.91
C ARG A 493 -27.62 -8.92 14.69
N ASN A 494 -26.79 -9.35 15.63
CA ASN A 494 -26.17 -10.68 15.65
C ASN A 494 -25.61 -11.07 14.28
N ALA A 495 -24.90 -10.13 13.66
CA ALA A 495 -24.38 -10.31 12.30
C ALA A 495 -22.97 -9.77 12.21
N ASP A 496 -22.14 -10.48 11.46
CA ASP A 496 -20.78 -10.09 11.10
C ASP A 496 -20.71 -10.11 9.57
N GLN A 497 -20.76 -8.93 8.97
CA GLN A 497 -20.84 -8.80 7.51
C GLN A 497 -19.89 -7.72 7.02
N THR A 498 -19.12 -8.04 5.99
CA THR A 498 -18.27 -7.05 5.32
C THR A 498 -19.07 -6.17 4.36
N LYS A 499 -20.34 -6.52 4.10
CA LYS A 499 -21.23 -5.78 3.20
C LYS A 499 -22.70 -6.01 3.59
N GLN A 500 -23.17 -5.34 4.62
CA GLN A 500 -24.55 -5.40 5.05
C GLN A 500 -25.34 -4.24 4.44
N MET A 501 -26.33 -4.56 3.63
CA MET A 501 -27.24 -3.53 3.10
C MET A 501 -28.13 -3.01 4.24
N ILE A 502 -28.26 -1.69 4.32
CA ILE A 502 -29.14 -1.02 5.27
C ILE A 502 -30.48 -0.75 4.59
N THR A 503 -31.57 -0.97 5.32
CA THR A 503 -32.94 -0.71 4.83
C THR A 503 -33.74 0.04 5.89
N TRP A 504 -34.75 0.76 5.44
CA TRP A 504 -35.65 1.58 6.28
C TRP A 504 -37.12 1.23 5.97
N LYS A 505 -37.77 0.41 6.82
CA LYS A 505 -39.23 0.01 6.69
C LYS A 505 -39.64 -0.31 5.24
N GLY A 506 -38.79 -1.13 4.56
CA GLY A 506 -39.06 -1.54 3.19
C GLY A 506 -38.42 -0.67 2.12
N LYS A 507 -37.84 0.48 2.47
CA LYS A 507 -37.04 1.31 1.55
C LYS A 507 -35.59 0.87 1.60
N SER A 508 -34.93 0.80 0.46
CA SER A 508 -33.49 0.60 0.35
C SER A 508 -32.86 1.51 -0.72
N ASP A 509 -33.71 1.96 -1.64
CA ASP A 509 -33.29 2.78 -2.78
C ASP A 509 -33.11 4.25 -2.35
N LEU A 510 -31.91 4.79 -2.52
CA LEU A 510 -31.54 6.16 -2.21
C LEU A 510 -31.59 7.07 -3.44
N SER A 511 -32.09 6.60 -4.57
CA SER A 511 -32.05 7.36 -5.84
C SER A 511 -32.72 8.73 -5.72
N GLU A 512 -33.75 8.86 -4.89
CA GLU A 512 -34.42 10.15 -4.63
C GLU A 512 -33.52 11.17 -3.93
N LEU A 513 -32.44 10.73 -3.27
CA LEU A 513 -31.52 11.59 -2.54
C LEU A 513 -30.32 12.05 -3.38
N LYS A 514 -30.10 11.47 -4.55
CA LYS A 514 -28.98 11.85 -5.44
C LYS A 514 -29.05 13.31 -5.89
N ALA A 515 -30.25 13.84 -6.03
CA ALA A 515 -30.47 15.23 -6.41
C ALA A 515 -30.27 16.21 -5.25
N ALA A 516 -30.18 15.72 -4.01
CA ALA A 516 -29.86 16.57 -2.85
C ALA A 516 -28.39 17.02 -2.97
N SER A 517 -28.15 18.27 -2.64
CA SER A 517 -26.78 18.82 -2.70
C SER A 517 -25.84 18.13 -1.72
N SER A 518 -26.36 17.58 -0.63
CA SER A 518 -25.57 16.82 0.33
C SER A 518 -26.45 16.04 1.30
N VAL A 519 -25.96 14.89 1.74
CA VAL A 519 -26.61 14.04 2.75
C VAL A 519 -25.53 13.66 3.77
N ARG A 520 -25.92 13.54 5.04
CA ARG A 520 -25.07 12.98 6.09
C ARG A 520 -25.63 11.63 6.52
N SER A 521 -24.79 10.74 6.98
CA SER A 521 -25.24 9.53 7.66
C SER A 521 -24.91 9.61 9.14
N SER A 522 -25.81 9.14 9.98
CA SER A 522 -25.57 8.96 11.40
C SER A 522 -25.70 7.47 11.72
N ILE A 523 -24.65 6.89 12.25
CA ILE A 523 -24.56 5.47 12.58
C ILE A 523 -24.57 5.35 14.10
N SER A 524 -25.54 4.61 14.64
CA SER A 524 -25.70 4.46 16.08
C SER A 524 -25.58 2.98 16.47
N PRO A 525 -24.39 2.52 16.88
CA PRO A 525 -24.27 1.21 17.50
C PRO A 525 -24.70 1.29 18.97
N GLU A 526 -25.51 0.33 19.38
CA GLU A 526 -25.87 0.11 20.78
C GLU A 526 -25.20 -1.19 21.25
N ALA A 527 -24.37 -1.10 22.27
CA ALA A 527 -23.68 -2.25 22.84
C ALA A 527 -24.25 -2.57 24.23
N THR A 528 -24.52 -3.82 24.47
CA THR A 528 -24.67 -4.33 25.84
C THR A 528 -23.36 -4.95 26.27
N SER A 529 -23.04 -4.82 27.57
CA SER A 529 -21.77 -5.16 28.16
C SER A 529 -21.15 -6.50 27.70
N MET A 530 -19.96 -6.45 27.16
CA MET A 530 -19.09 -7.62 26.98
C MET A 530 -18.05 -7.66 28.11
N PRO A 531 -17.76 -8.83 28.68
CA PRO A 531 -16.64 -8.94 29.60
C PRO A 531 -15.32 -8.82 28.86
N SER A 532 -14.35 -8.18 29.51
CA SER A 532 -13.00 -8.00 29.00
C SER A 532 -12.26 -9.33 28.93
N GLY A 533 -11.73 -9.63 27.77
CA GLY A 533 -10.71 -10.65 27.58
C GLY A 533 -11.17 -11.99 27.01
N PHE A 534 -10.93 -12.15 25.70
CA PHE A 534 -10.80 -13.49 25.10
C PHE A 534 -9.84 -13.46 23.93
N PRO A 535 -8.85 -14.36 23.91
CA PRO A 535 -8.10 -14.64 22.70
C PRO A 535 -8.98 -15.45 21.75
N LEU A 536 -9.04 -15.02 20.48
CA LEU A 536 -9.75 -15.75 19.45
C LEU A 536 -9.00 -17.03 19.08
N GLY A 537 -9.38 -18.12 19.71
CA GLY A 537 -9.09 -19.44 19.20
C GLY A 537 -10.23 -19.87 18.30
N LEU A 538 -9.96 -20.04 17.03
CA LEU A 538 -10.93 -20.60 16.09
C LEU A 538 -11.10 -22.10 16.35
N PRO A 539 -12.32 -22.64 16.39
CA PRO A 539 -12.49 -24.09 16.49
C PRO A 539 -12.07 -24.77 15.18
N GLU A 540 -11.30 -25.83 15.30
CA GLU A 540 -11.04 -26.76 14.22
C GLU A 540 -12.35 -27.39 13.76
N ARG A 541 -12.81 -27.04 12.57
CA ARG A 541 -13.54 -27.98 11.68
C ARG A 541 -13.99 -27.27 10.39
N ALA A 542 -13.88 -28.05 9.33
CA ALA A 542 -14.33 -27.85 7.96
C ALA A 542 -13.34 -27.16 7.03
N ALA A 543 -12.30 -27.92 6.69
CA ALA A 543 -11.57 -27.71 5.45
C ALA A 543 -12.09 -28.74 4.44
N ASP A 544 -13.31 -28.57 3.94
CA ASP A 544 -13.76 -29.31 2.77
C ASP A 544 -14.83 -28.50 2.06
N SER A 545 -14.58 -28.29 0.76
CA SER A 545 -15.46 -27.70 -0.24
C SER A 545 -15.64 -26.17 -0.13
N LEU A 546 -14.75 -25.44 -0.78
CA LEU A 546 -15.09 -24.11 -1.31
C LEU A 546 -15.80 -24.35 -2.66
N PRO A 547 -17.02 -23.85 -2.84
CA PRO A 547 -17.65 -23.91 -4.17
C PRO A 547 -16.89 -23.03 -5.13
N GLU A 548 -16.72 -23.49 -6.36
CA GLU A 548 -16.19 -22.69 -7.47
C GLU A 548 -17.02 -21.40 -7.57
N ALA A 549 -16.36 -20.26 -7.47
CA ALA A 549 -17.03 -18.98 -7.64
C ALA A 549 -17.41 -18.81 -9.11
N ASP A 550 -18.69 -18.83 -9.38
CA ASP A 550 -19.25 -18.52 -10.69
C ASP A 550 -19.02 -17.03 -10.99
N PRO A 551 -18.25 -16.69 -12.04
CA PRO A 551 -17.95 -15.29 -12.33
C PRO A 551 -19.18 -14.45 -12.73
N ASP A 552 -20.29 -15.08 -13.09
CA ASP A 552 -21.50 -14.39 -13.55
C ASP A 552 -22.51 -14.11 -12.43
N SER A 553 -22.24 -14.51 -11.19
CA SER A 553 -23.17 -14.39 -10.07
C SER A 553 -22.97 -13.12 -9.22
N MET A 554 -22.19 -12.15 -9.65
CA MET A 554 -22.00 -10.92 -8.87
C MET A 554 -23.15 -9.92 -9.05
N PRO A 555 -23.79 -9.47 -7.95
CA PRO A 555 -24.90 -8.49 -8.06
C PRO A 555 -24.41 -7.13 -8.56
N LYS A 556 -25.18 -6.56 -9.46
CA LYS A 556 -24.88 -5.29 -10.14
C LYS A 556 -25.39 -4.09 -9.36
N ALA A 557 -24.84 -3.71 -8.24
CA ALA A 557 -24.97 -2.36 -7.65
C ALA A 557 -24.40 -2.26 -6.25
N TRP A 558 -23.46 -1.40 -6.10
CA TRP A 558 -22.71 -1.22 -4.86
C TRP A 558 -22.71 0.23 -4.41
N ILE A 559 -23.16 0.42 -3.17
CA ILE A 559 -22.73 1.62 -2.45
C ILE A 559 -22.21 1.21 -1.09
N UNK A 560 -21.09 0.96 -1.01
CA UNK A 560 -20.72 1.14 -0.33
C UNK A 560 -20.51 1.98 -0.12
N LEU A 561 -20.86 2.54 -0.34
CA LEU A 561 -20.35 3.65 -1.05
C LEU A 561 -19.50 3.10 -2.19
N ASP A 562 -20.13 2.32 -3.00
CA ASP A 562 -19.48 1.64 -4.08
C ASP A 562 -20.11 2.14 -5.38
N ALA A 563 -19.47 3.08 -6.01
CA ALA A 563 -19.86 3.51 -7.33
C ALA A 563 -19.05 2.73 -8.36
N ASP A 564 -19.77 1.81 -8.99
CA ASP A 564 -19.41 1.26 -10.30
C ASP A 564 -18.00 0.67 -10.51
N TRP A 565 -17.74 -0.45 -9.89
CA TRP A 565 -16.72 -1.39 -10.36
C TRP A 565 -17.00 -1.82 -11.82
N ILE A 566 -18.24 -1.79 -12.26
CA ILE A 566 -18.69 -2.19 -13.60
C ILE A 566 -18.40 -1.10 -14.65
N LEU A 567 -18.56 0.17 -14.31
CA LEU A 567 -18.17 1.28 -15.20
C LEU A 567 -16.66 1.35 -15.38
N TRP A 568 -15.92 0.87 -14.42
CA TRP A 568 -14.48 0.71 -14.46
C TRP A 568 -14.04 -0.29 -15.53
N LYS A 569 -14.79 -1.38 -15.68
CA LYS A 569 -14.51 -2.42 -16.67
C LYS A 569 -14.84 -1.97 -18.10
N GLU A 570 -15.77 -1.02 -18.26
CA GLU A 570 -16.19 -0.53 -19.58
C GLU A 570 -15.51 0.78 -20.01
N LYS A 571 -15.01 1.61 -19.08
CA LYS A 571 -14.43 2.91 -19.42
C LYS A 571 -12.91 3.00 -19.29
N GLY A 572 -12.24 1.96 -18.88
CA GLY A 572 -10.78 1.91 -18.83
C GLY A 572 -10.14 2.93 -17.89
N LEU A 573 -10.82 3.29 -16.82
CA LEU A 573 -10.31 4.23 -15.82
C LEU A 573 -9.83 3.49 -14.59
N CYS A 574 -8.59 3.05 -14.68
CA CYS A 574 -7.80 2.63 -13.52
C CYS A 574 -6.34 2.68 -13.82
#